data_c3970d0e7d3842011499bd7758723468
#
_entry.id   c3970d0e7d3842011499bd7758723468
#
_cell.length_a   1.000
_cell.length_b   1.000
_cell.length_c   1.000
_cell.angle_alpha   90.00
_cell.angle_beta   90.00
_cell.angle_gamma   90.00
#
_symmetry.space_group_name_H-M   'P 1'
#
loop_
_entity.id
_entity.type
_entity.pdbx_description
1 polymer ?
#
loop_
_entity_poly.entity_id
_entity_poly.type
_entity_poly.pdbx_seq_one_letter_code
_entity_poly.pdbx_strand_id
1 'polypeptide(L)'
;MPSLSAEARELLASARVAHLATSDQYARPHVIPVVFVWREPVLYTPLDRKPKRDDDWHALRRVRNIETNGRVAVVVDRYDEEWSRLAWVLLDGVATILETGGERDEAAKLLREKYAQYETLTLDGRPIVRVAIERGTEWSSATPSPEQRRS
;
A
#
# COMPACT_ATOMS: atom_id res chain seq x y z
N MET A 1 -10.24 7.58 -11.36
CA MET A 1 -9.03 8.00 -10.62
C MET A 1 -8.26 8.98 -11.47
N PRO A 2 -7.75 10.07 -10.89
CA PRO A 2 -6.89 10.97 -11.64
C PRO A 2 -5.62 10.23 -12.09
N SER A 3 -5.14 10.60 -13.26
CA SER A 3 -3.97 9.95 -13.86
C SER A 3 -2.70 10.26 -13.09
N LEU A 4 -1.98 9.24 -12.68
CA LEU A 4 -0.66 9.38 -12.07
C LEU A 4 0.40 9.63 -13.15
N SER A 5 1.45 10.36 -12.81
CA SER A 5 2.59 10.55 -13.70
C SER A 5 3.37 9.25 -13.87
N ALA A 6 4.18 9.18 -14.93
CA ALA A 6 5.08 8.03 -15.13
C ALA A 6 6.05 7.86 -13.96
N GLU A 7 6.52 8.97 -13.38
CA GLU A 7 7.42 8.97 -12.22
C GLU A 7 6.74 8.38 -10.99
N ALA A 8 5.49 8.76 -10.73
CA ALA A 8 4.72 8.20 -9.62
C ALA A 8 4.48 6.70 -9.80
N ARG A 9 4.14 6.27 -11.01
CA ARG A 9 3.96 4.84 -11.32
C ARG A 9 5.25 4.04 -11.13
N GLU A 10 6.39 4.61 -11.51
CA GLU A 10 7.67 3.98 -11.31
C GLU A 10 8.00 3.82 -9.82
N LEU A 11 7.74 4.86 -9.03
CA LEU A 11 7.92 4.80 -7.58
C LEU A 11 7.04 3.71 -6.95
N LEU A 12 5.78 3.64 -7.35
CA LEU A 12 4.85 2.60 -6.87
C LEU A 12 5.29 1.19 -7.27
N ALA A 13 5.89 1.04 -8.45
CA ALA A 13 6.37 -0.27 -8.91
C ALA A 13 7.65 -0.71 -8.19
N SER A 14 8.55 0.22 -7.90
CA SER A 14 9.91 -0.08 -7.39
C SER A 14 10.04 0.00 -5.87
N ALA A 15 9.24 0.82 -5.19
CA ALA A 15 9.34 0.99 -3.75
C ALA A 15 9.09 -0.32 -3.01
N ARG A 16 9.86 -0.55 -1.96
CA ARG A 16 9.82 -1.81 -1.20
C ARG A 16 8.86 -1.75 -0.02
N VAL A 17 8.55 -0.55 0.46
CA VAL A 17 7.71 -0.32 1.64
C VAL A 17 6.74 0.81 1.34
N ALA A 18 5.50 0.62 1.77
CA ALA A 18 4.48 1.65 1.84
C ALA A 18 4.07 1.83 3.30
N HIS A 19 3.41 2.93 3.61
CA HIS A 19 2.83 3.15 4.93
C HIS A 19 1.32 3.21 4.79
N LEU A 20 0.66 2.26 5.44
CA LEU A 20 -0.80 2.11 5.40
C LEU A 20 -1.40 2.76 6.65
N ALA A 21 -2.25 3.74 6.43
CA ALA A 21 -3.01 4.40 7.50
C ALA A 21 -4.45 3.92 7.49
N THR A 22 -4.92 3.49 8.65
CA THR A 22 -6.30 3.07 8.89
C THR A 22 -6.85 3.84 10.07
N SER A 23 -8.14 3.79 10.27
CA SER A 23 -8.80 4.44 11.40
C SER A 23 -9.93 3.56 11.92
N ASP A 24 -10.18 3.63 13.23
CA ASP A 24 -11.28 2.90 13.83
C ASP A 24 -12.58 3.71 13.80
N GLN A 25 -13.64 3.17 14.39
CA GLN A 25 -14.96 3.82 14.44
C GLN A 25 -14.96 5.13 15.24
N TYR A 26 -13.93 5.36 16.06
CA TYR A 26 -13.77 6.58 16.87
C TYR A 26 -12.78 7.55 16.27
N ALA A 27 -12.44 7.36 15.00
CA ALA A 27 -11.48 8.18 14.26
C ALA A 27 -10.06 8.19 14.87
N ARG A 28 -9.68 7.10 15.56
CA ARG A 28 -8.32 6.95 16.06
C ARG A 28 -7.44 6.41 14.96
N PRO A 29 -6.44 7.16 14.51
CA PRO A 29 -5.58 6.73 13.39
C PRO A 29 -4.57 5.68 13.83
N HIS A 30 -4.18 4.85 12.86
CA HIS A 30 -3.14 3.85 13.01
C HIS A 30 -2.35 3.79 11.71
N VAL A 31 -1.04 3.77 11.77
CA VAL A 31 -0.17 3.71 10.60
C VAL A 31 0.94 2.69 10.82
N ILE A 32 1.17 1.86 9.80
CA ILE A 32 2.20 0.83 9.83
C ILE A 32 2.92 0.74 8.49
N PRO A 33 4.19 0.33 8.46
CA PRO A 33 4.86 -0.04 7.23
C PRO A 33 4.36 -1.39 6.72
N VAL A 34 4.20 -1.50 5.41
CA VAL A 34 3.73 -2.73 4.76
C VAL A 34 4.51 -2.98 3.46
N VAL A 35 4.65 -4.23 3.09
CA VAL A 35 5.05 -4.59 1.72
C VAL A 35 3.80 -4.58 0.84
N PHE A 36 3.97 -4.36 -0.46
CA PHE A 36 2.82 -4.16 -1.34
C PHE A 36 3.16 -4.41 -2.80
N VAL A 37 2.12 -4.62 -3.61
CA VAL A 37 2.22 -4.52 -5.06
C VAL A 37 1.16 -3.55 -5.58
N TRP A 38 1.52 -2.84 -6.63
CA TRP A 38 0.65 -1.89 -7.30
C TRP A 38 0.19 -2.44 -8.65
N ARG A 39 -1.12 -2.47 -8.84
CA ARG A 39 -1.75 -2.80 -10.12
C ARG A 39 -2.91 -1.83 -10.33
N GLU A 40 -2.63 -0.71 -10.96
CA GLU A 40 -3.54 0.43 -11.08
C GLU A 40 -4.97 0.01 -11.48
N PRO A 41 -6.00 0.43 -10.75
CA PRO A 41 -5.99 1.38 -9.63
C PRO A 41 -6.03 0.71 -8.24
N VAL A 42 -5.45 -0.46 -8.08
CA VAL A 42 -5.52 -1.23 -6.84
C VAL A 42 -4.13 -1.50 -6.27
N LEU A 43 -4.03 -1.35 -4.97
CA LEU A 43 -2.84 -1.74 -4.20
C LEU A 43 -3.18 -2.96 -3.35
N TYR A 44 -2.28 -3.94 -3.32
CA TYR A 44 -2.44 -5.15 -2.51
C TYR A 44 -1.33 -5.23 -1.49
N THR A 45 -1.70 -5.54 -0.24
CA THR A 45 -0.75 -5.80 0.83
C THR A 45 -1.13 -7.07 1.57
N PRO A 46 -0.18 -7.98 1.81
CA PRO A 46 -0.52 -9.27 2.40
C PRO A 46 -0.66 -9.19 3.92
N LEU A 47 -1.43 -10.12 4.46
CA LEU A 47 -1.46 -10.40 5.89
C LEU A 47 -0.60 -11.64 6.12
N ASP A 48 0.70 -11.47 5.97
CA ASP A 48 1.65 -12.56 6.03
C ASP A 48 1.84 -13.08 7.46
N ARG A 49 2.31 -14.33 7.53
CA ARG A 49 2.56 -15.00 8.79
C ARG A 49 3.81 -14.45 9.45
N LYS A 50 3.69 -13.88 10.64
CA LYS A 50 4.86 -13.51 11.45
C LYS A 50 5.31 -14.70 12.29
N PRO A 51 6.63 -14.88 12.48
CA PRO A 51 7.15 -16.06 13.17
C PRO A 51 6.83 -16.11 14.66
N LYS A 52 6.10 -15.16 15.21
CA LYS A 52 5.75 -15.12 16.63
C LYS A 52 4.25 -15.19 16.83
N ARG A 53 3.75 -16.30 17.45
CA ARG A 53 2.43 -16.43 18.05
C ARG A 53 1.26 -16.67 17.11
N ASP A 54 0.09 -16.72 17.78
CA ASP A 54 -1.22 -16.88 17.21
C ASP A 54 -1.35 -16.27 15.83
N ASP A 55 -1.67 -17.15 14.90
CA ASP A 55 -1.82 -16.80 13.52
C ASP A 55 -3.21 -16.25 13.22
N ASP A 56 -3.81 -15.58 14.21
CA ASP A 56 -5.11 -14.96 14.03
C ASP A 56 -4.94 -13.56 13.44
N TRP A 57 -5.00 -13.51 12.11
CA TRP A 57 -4.93 -12.25 11.38
C TRP A 57 -6.09 -11.30 11.71
N HIS A 58 -7.22 -11.83 12.22
CA HIS A 58 -8.35 -11.01 12.64
C HIS A 58 -8.01 -10.11 13.83
N ALA A 59 -7.03 -10.48 14.62
CA ALA A 59 -6.60 -9.70 15.78
C ALA A 59 -5.73 -8.50 15.41
N LEU A 60 -5.25 -8.41 14.17
CA LEU A 60 -4.44 -7.27 13.72
C LEU A 60 -5.28 -6.00 13.72
N ARG A 61 -4.72 -4.93 14.28
CA ARG A 61 -5.44 -3.66 14.41
C ARG A 61 -5.89 -3.12 13.04
N ARG A 62 -5.03 -3.20 12.03
CA ARG A 62 -5.40 -2.73 10.69
C ARG A 62 -6.58 -3.50 10.10
N VAL A 63 -6.67 -4.80 10.38
CA VAL A 63 -7.81 -5.62 9.93
C VAL A 63 -9.09 -5.19 10.62
N ARG A 64 -9.05 -5.06 11.94
CA ARG A 64 -10.20 -4.62 12.73
C ARG A 64 -10.68 -3.23 12.31
N ASN A 65 -9.74 -2.33 12.04
CA ASN A 65 -10.05 -1.01 11.54
C ASN A 65 -10.74 -1.08 10.17
N ILE A 66 -10.19 -1.85 9.24
CA ILE A 66 -10.74 -2.00 7.89
C ILE A 66 -12.16 -2.59 7.92
N GLU A 67 -12.40 -3.56 8.80
CA GLU A 67 -13.73 -4.19 8.93
C GLU A 67 -14.80 -3.21 9.42
N THR A 68 -14.42 -2.21 10.22
CA THR A 68 -15.36 -1.20 10.74
C THR A 68 -15.34 0.10 9.94
N ASN A 69 -14.21 0.42 9.33
CA ASN A 69 -14.04 1.63 8.53
C ASN A 69 -13.06 1.33 7.39
N GLY A 70 -13.60 1.13 6.20
CA GLY A 70 -12.78 0.77 5.04
C GLY A 70 -11.96 1.92 4.45
N ARG A 71 -12.17 3.16 4.89
CA ARG A 71 -11.40 4.30 4.40
C ARG A 71 -9.97 4.22 4.87
N VAL A 72 -9.01 4.26 3.92
CA VAL A 72 -7.59 4.15 4.20
C VAL A 72 -6.80 5.13 3.34
N ALA A 73 -5.58 5.40 3.78
CA ALA A 73 -4.60 6.13 3.00
C ALA A 73 -3.29 5.35 2.96
N VAL A 74 -2.58 5.46 1.85
CA VAL A 74 -1.28 4.82 1.67
C VAL A 74 -0.31 5.86 1.14
N VAL A 75 0.85 5.99 1.78
CA VAL A 75 1.92 6.82 1.24
C VAL A 75 3.10 5.93 0.85
N VAL A 76 3.63 6.22 -0.33
CA VAL A 76 4.88 5.62 -0.83
C VAL A 76 5.83 6.77 -1.08
N ASP A 77 7.03 6.69 -0.54
CA ASP A 77 7.98 7.79 -0.62
C ASP A 77 9.38 7.30 -0.95
N ARG A 78 10.16 8.24 -1.44
CA ARG A 78 11.60 8.07 -1.62
C ARG A 78 12.30 9.20 -0.88
N TYR A 79 13.09 8.84 0.12
CA TYR A 79 14.01 9.75 0.76
C TYR A 79 15.42 9.54 0.20
N ASP A 80 16.12 10.64 -0.02
CA ASP A 80 17.50 10.64 -0.49
C ASP A 80 18.19 11.88 0.10
N GLU A 81 19.43 11.74 0.55
CA GLU A 81 20.19 12.89 1.05
C GLU A 81 20.42 13.94 -0.03
N GLU A 82 20.39 13.54 -1.29
CA GLU A 82 20.26 14.47 -2.41
C GLU A 82 18.80 14.81 -2.62
N TRP A 83 18.38 15.95 -2.13
CA TRP A 83 16.98 16.37 -2.09
C TRP A 83 16.34 16.58 -3.47
N SER A 84 17.13 16.63 -4.52
CA SER A 84 16.60 16.63 -5.90
C SER A 84 15.91 15.31 -6.27
N ARG A 85 16.09 14.27 -5.45
CA ARG A 85 15.51 12.94 -5.67
C ARG A 85 14.31 12.62 -4.78
N LEU A 86 13.90 13.56 -3.94
CA LEU A 86 12.74 13.35 -3.05
C LEU A 86 11.45 13.20 -3.88
N ALA A 87 10.61 12.27 -3.48
CA ALA A 87 9.31 12.07 -4.11
C ALA A 87 8.37 11.36 -3.15
N TRP A 88 7.07 11.59 -3.28
CA TRP A 88 6.05 10.80 -2.59
C TRP A 88 4.78 10.72 -3.43
N VAL A 89 4.05 9.64 -3.20
CA VAL A 89 2.70 9.42 -3.75
C VAL A 89 1.78 9.10 -2.59
N LEU A 90 0.68 9.83 -2.48
CA LEU A 90 -0.36 9.58 -1.49
C LEU A 90 -1.60 9.06 -2.19
N LEU A 91 -2.08 7.90 -1.76
CA LEU A 91 -3.23 7.22 -2.33
C LEU A 91 -4.32 7.14 -1.29
N ASP A 92 -5.51 7.63 -1.63
CA ASP A 92 -6.70 7.52 -0.80
C ASP A 92 -7.65 6.50 -1.43
N GLY A 93 -8.19 5.60 -0.63
CA GLY A 93 -9.07 4.58 -1.15
C GLY A 93 -9.87 3.83 -0.10
N VAL A 94 -10.44 2.73 -0.56
CA VAL A 94 -11.27 1.85 0.27
C VAL A 94 -10.65 0.47 0.30
N ALA A 95 -10.42 -0.05 1.49
CA ALA A 95 -9.82 -1.36 1.70
C ALA A 95 -10.87 -2.42 1.98
N THR A 96 -10.65 -3.59 1.42
CA THR A 96 -11.39 -4.82 1.71
C THR A 96 -10.40 -5.97 1.89
N ILE A 97 -10.84 -7.07 2.47
CA ILE A 97 -9.98 -8.21 2.73
C ILE A 97 -10.37 -9.36 1.82
N LEU A 98 -9.41 -9.81 1.00
CA LEU A 98 -9.59 -10.95 0.11
C LEU A 98 -9.10 -12.20 0.82
N GLU A 99 -10.02 -13.06 1.22
CA GLU A 99 -9.66 -14.31 1.90
C GLU A 99 -9.34 -15.42 0.90
N THR A 100 -10.08 -15.47 -0.21
CA THR A 100 -9.97 -16.50 -1.26
C THR A 100 -10.29 -15.89 -2.62
N GLY A 101 -10.07 -16.67 -3.67
CA GLY A 101 -10.50 -16.34 -5.02
C GLY A 101 -9.37 -15.96 -5.97
N GLY A 102 -9.73 -15.79 -7.24
CA GLY A 102 -8.76 -15.54 -8.31
C GLY A 102 -7.99 -14.24 -8.15
N GLU A 103 -8.65 -13.17 -7.70
CA GLU A 103 -7.98 -11.88 -7.48
C GLU A 103 -6.95 -12.00 -6.35
N ARG A 104 -7.30 -12.69 -5.26
CA ARG A 104 -6.38 -12.97 -4.16
C ARG A 104 -5.16 -13.76 -4.66
N ASP A 105 -5.38 -14.78 -5.46
CA ASP A 105 -4.32 -15.64 -5.97
C ASP A 105 -3.38 -14.92 -6.94
N GLU A 106 -3.93 -14.06 -7.78
CA GLU A 106 -3.14 -13.20 -8.68
C GLU A 106 -2.31 -12.19 -7.91
N ALA A 107 -2.88 -11.56 -6.89
CA ALA A 107 -2.15 -10.64 -6.02
C ALA A 107 -1.00 -11.36 -5.29
N ALA A 108 -1.24 -12.57 -4.79
CA ALA A 108 -0.19 -13.37 -4.15
C ALA A 108 0.96 -13.68 -5.12
N LYS A 109 0.64 -13.98 -6.37
CA LYS A 109 1.65 -14.20 -7.42
C LYS A 109 2.50 -12.96 -7.64
N LEU A 110 1.87 -11.79 -7.75
CA LEU A 110 2.59 -10.52 -7.93
C LEU A 110 3.50 -10.22 -6.73
N LEU A 111 3.03 -10.50 -5.52
CA LEU A 111 3.85 -10.33 -4.31
C LEU A 111 5.06 -11.26 -4.31
N ARG A 112 4.88 -12.53 -4.70
CA ARG A 112 5.99 -13.49 -4.80
C ARG A 112 7.03 -13.04 -5.85
N GLU A 113 6.57 -12.50 -6.97
CA GLU A 113 7.46 -11.99 -8.02
C GLU A 113 8.27 -10.78 -7.54
N LYS A 114 7.66 -9.91 -6.73
CA LYS A 114 8.31 -8.69 -6.23
C LYS A 114 9.24 -8.94 -5.04
N TYR A 115 8.88 -9.85 -4.13
CA TYR A 115 9.61 -10.06 -2.87
C TYR A 115 10.14 -11.50 -2.77
N ALA A 116 11.47 -11.62 -2.79
CA ALA A 116 12.13 -12.93 -2.73
C ALA A 116 11.84 -13.71 -1.44
N GLN A 117 11.49 -13.02 -0.35
CA GLN A 117 11.17 -13.66 0.92
C GLN A 117 9.98 -14.63 0.81
N TYR A 118 9.09 -14.43 -0.16
CA TYR A 118 7.95 -15.30 -0.37
C TYR A 118 8.28 -16.61 -1.10
N GLU A 119 9.55 -16.85 -1.43
CA GLU A 119 10.03 -18.16 -1.83
C GLU A 119 10.03 -19.15 -0.66
N THR A 120 10.26 -18.65 0.56
CA THR A 120 10.31 -19.45 1.79
C THR A 120 9.10 -19.22 2.70
N LEU A 121 8.56 -17.99 2.72
CA LEU A 121 7.36 -17.66 3.49
C LEU A 121 6.15 -17.80 2.57
N THR A 122 5.28 -18.75 2.86
CA THR A 122 4.11 -18.96 2.03
C THR A 122 3.05 -17.90 2.23
N LEU A 123 2.39 -17.51 1.13
CA LEU A 123 1.16 -16.72 1.13
C LEU A 123 -0.08 -17.59 0.93
N ASP A 124 0.11 -18.92 0.84
CA ASP A 124 -1.00 -19.85 0.62
C ASP A 124 -1.97 -19.82 1.80
N GLY A 125 -3.25 -19.69 1.49
CA GLY A 125 -4.30 -19.60 2.51
C GLY A 125 -4.30 -18.31 3.33
N ARG A 126 -3.44 -17.35 3.01
CA ARG A 126 -3.36 -16.08 3.73
C ARG A 126 -4.22 -15.02 3.03
N PRO A 127 -4.93 -14.19 3.81
CA PRO A 127 -5.69 -13.10 3.20
C PRO A 127 -4.78 -11.99 2.70
N ILE A 128 -5.32 -11.23 1.77
CA ILE A 128 -4.64 -10.06 1.18
C ILE A 128 -5.58 -8.88 1.30
N VAL A 129 -5.05 -7.74 1.75
CA VAL A 129 -5.81 -6.50 1.79
C VAL A 129 -5.79 -5.88 0.39
N ARG A 130 -6.98 -5.59 -0.13
CA ARG A 130 -7.19 -4.92 -1.40
C ARG A 130 -7.56 -3.47 -1.14
N VAL A 131 -6.79 -2.54 -1.65
CA VAL A 131 -7.10 -1.11 -1.54
C VAL A 131 -7.47 -0.58 -2.92
N ALA A 132 -8.75 -0.30 -3.12
CA ALA A 132 -9.24 0.33 -4.35
C ALA A 132 -9.01 1.83 -4.26
N ILE A 133 -8.11 2.36 -5.08
CA ILE A 133 -7.71 3.76 -5.02
C ILE A 133 -8.71 4.63 -5.73
N GLU A 134 -9.19 5.66 -5.05
CA GLU A 134 -10.13 6.64 -5.56
C GLU A 134 -9.43 7.95 -5.95
N ARG A 135 -8.34 8.29 -5.24
CA ARG A 135 -7.64 9.55 -5.42
C ARG A 135 -6.13 9.35 -5.21
N GLY A 136 -5.34 9.93 -6.12
CA GLY A 136 -3.88 9.96 -5.99
C GLY A 136 -3.38 11.39 -6.00
N THR A 137 -2.44 11.68 -5.12
CA THR A 137 -1.73 12.95 -5.05
C THR A 137 -0.24 12.65 -5.08
N GLU A 138 0.53 13.44 -5.82
CA GLU A 138 1.96 13.18 -5.95
C GLU A 138 2.77 14.47 -5.85
N TRP A 139 4.01 14.31 -5.40
CA TRP A 139 4.97 15.39 -5.36
C TRP A 139 6.37 14.83 -5.67
N SER A 140 7.15 15.62 -6.37
CA SER A 140 8.54 15.31 -6.67
C SER A 140 9.35 16.60 -6.69
N SER A 141 10.54 16.58 -6.11
CA SER A 141 11.45 17.71 -6.12
C SER A 141 12.01 18.00 -7.53
N ALA A 142 12.00 16.99 -8.41
CA ALA A 142 12.42 17.13 -9.81
C ALA A 142 11.35 17.80 -10.67
N THR A 143 10.09 17.78 -10.25
CA THR A 143 8.97 18.38 -10.99
C THR A 143 8.32 19.46 -10.12
N PRO A 144 8.49 20.77 -10.48
CA PRO A 144 7.89 21.84 -9.69
C PRO A 144 6.37 21.70 -9.59
N SER A 145 5.82 22.00 -8.41
CA SER A 145 4.37 22.07 -8.24
C SER A 145 3.80 23.21 -9.11
N PRO A 146 2.50 23.17 -9.43
CA PRO A 146 1.86 24.27 -10.19
C PRO A 146 2.02 25.64 -9.52
N GLU A 147 2.09 25.68 -8.19
CA GLU A 147 2.32 26.92 -7.44
C GLU A 147 3.74 27.45 -7.63
N GLN A 148 4.73 26.56 -7.68
CA GLN A 148 6.12 26.92 -7.92
C GLN A 148 6.38 27.38 -9.35
N ARG A 149 5.56 26.97 -10.31
CA ARG A 149 5.68 27.37 -11.70
C ARG A 149 5.15 28.79 -11.96
N ARG A 150 4.45 29.37 -11.01
CA ARG A 150 3.87 30.71 -11.14
C ARG A 150 4.75 31.82 -10.56
N SER A 151 5.88 31.48 -9.94
CA SER A 151 6.81 32.44 -9.36
C SER A 151 7.91 32.86 -10.35
#